data_55173661dec627a1e1bf0607344e7e9f
#
_entry.id   55173661dec627a1e1bf0607344e7e9f
#
_cell.length_a   1.000
_cell.length_b   1.000
_cell.length_c   1.000
_cell.angle_alpha   90.00
_cell.angle_beta   90.00
_cell.angle_gamma   90.00
#
_symmetry.space_group_name_H-M   'P 1'
#
loop_
_entity.id
_entity.type
_entity.pdbx_description
1 polymer ?
#
loop_
_entity_poly.entity_id
_entity_poly.type
_entity_poly.pdbx_seq_one_letter_code
_entity_poly.pdbx_strand_id
1 'polypeptide(L)'
;MENKVYIVEKCDNGEYFAFSSDAKAKEFMLKSYLKDNIDDAKYCVVARTNVDDVVNIIKTDIESILKYGYLEDAMYMSVAELDKELDKETEDNE
;
A
#
# COMPACT_ATOMS: atom_id res chain seq x y z
N MET A 1 2.42 -23.10 10.28
CA MET A 1 3.03 -21.84 9.90
C MET A 1 2.62 -21.47 8.49
N GLU A 2 2.23 -20.25 8.29
CA GLU A 2 1.73 -19.83 7.00
C GLU A 2 2.85 -19.25 6.15
N ASN A 3 2.92 -19.69 4.93
CA ASN A 3 3.92 -19.21 3.98
C ASN A 3 3.30 -18.10 3.12
N LYS A 4 2.91 -17.02 3.75
CA LYS A 4 2.27 -15.92 3.06
C LYS A 4 3.26 -14.82 2.73
N VAL A 5 3.07 -14.26 1.56
CA VAL A 5 3.84 -13.09 1.12
C VAL A 5 2.86 -11.97 0.86
N TYR A 6 3.16 -10.82 1.41
CA TYR A 6 2.32 -9.63 1.26
C TYR A 6 3.00 -8.73 0.24
N ILE A 7 2.33 -8.53 -0.87
CA ILE A 7 2.89 -7.85 -2.02
C ILE A 7 2.22 -6.49 -2.16
N VAL A 8 3.04 -5.44 -2.19
CA VAL A 8 2.55 -4.08 -2.42
C VAL A 8 2.92 -3.69 -3.84
N GLU A 9 1.91 -3.26 -4.58
CA GLU A 9 2.11 -2.74 -5.92
C GLU A 9 1.94 -1.23 -5.90
N LYS A 10 2.92 -0.52 -6.45
CA LYS A 10 2.83 0.93 -6.63
C LYS A 10 2.39 1.19 -8.06
N CYS A 11 1.21 1.72 -8.20
CA CYS A 11 0.56 1.86 -9.51
C CYS A 11 1.26 2.84 -10.44
N ASP A 12 1.90 3.85 -9.86
CA ASP A 12 2.47 4.93 -10.66
C ASP A 12 3.66 4.47 -11.50
N ASN A 13 4.43 3.51 -11.02
CA ASN A 13 5.61 3.04 -11.75
C ASN A 13 5.64 1.53 -11.93
N GLY A 14 4.61 0.83 -11.50
CA GLY A 14 4.52 -0.61 -11.68
C GLY A 14 5.51 -1.40 -10.85
N GLU A 15 5.99 -0.84 -9.75
CA GLU A 15 6.93 -1.53 -8.88
C GLU A 15 6.20 -2.42 -7.89
N TYR A 16 6.84 -3.54 -7.57
CA TYR A 16 6.30 -4.52 -6.63
C TYR A 16 7.28 -4.71 -5.48
N PHE A 17 6.75 -4.81 -4.27
CA PHE A 17 7.55 -5.02 -3.06
C PHE A 17 6.93 -6.14 -2.25
N ALA A 18 7.76 -7.02 -1.72
CA ALA A 18 7.29 -8.20 -0.98
C ALA A 18 7.66 -8.09 0.49
N PHE A 19 6.75 -8.49 1.36
CA PHE A 19 6.93 -8.41 2.80
C PHE A 19 6.47 -9.70 3.46
N SER A 20 7.04 -9.98 4.61
CA SER A 20 6.73 -11.19 5.34
C SER A 20 5.49 -11.07 6.23
N SER A 21 4.97 -9.87 6.41
CA SER A 21 3.80 -9.67 7.24
C SER A 21 2.94 -8.52 6.74
N ASP A 22 1.66 -8.58 7.09
CA ASP A 22 0.69 -7.53 6.81
C ASP A 22 1.17 -6.21 7.39
N ALA A 23 1.64 -6.22 8.62
CA ALA A 23 2.07 -5.00 9.30
C ALA A 23 3.23 -4.34 8.58
N LYS A 24 4.20 -5.13 8.13
CA LYS A 24 5.35 -4.57 7.41
C LYS A 24 4.95 -3.99 6.07
N ALA A 25 4.05 -4.66 5.37
CA ALA A 25 3.57 -4.17 4.08
C ALA A 25 2.85 -2.84 4.26
N LYS A 26 1.97 -2.74 5.25
CA LYS A 26 1.22 -1.51 5.50
C LYS A 26 2.12 -0.39 5.98
N GLU A 27 3.13 -0.71 6.77
CA GLU A 27 4.12 0.28 7.19
C GLU A 27 4.84 0.87 6.00
N PHE A 28 5.23 0.03 5.05
CA PHE A 28 5.87 0.48 3.82
C PHE A 28 4.93 1.39 3.02
N MET A 29 3.67 0.99 2.90
CA MET A 29 2.67 1.79 2.18
C MET A 29 2.51 3.17 2.82
N LEU A 30 2.44 3.21 4.15
CA LEU A 30 2.33 4.47 4.88
C LEU A 30 3.54 5.36 4.65
N LYS A 31 4.72 4.79 4.76
CA LYS A 31 5.95 5.56 4.56
C LYS A 31 6.04 6.11 3.15
N SER A 32 5.69 5.31 2.15
CA SER A 32 5.68 5.76 0.77
C SER A 32 4.68 6.88 0.57
N TYR A 33 3.47 6.71 1.11
CA TYR A 33 2.43 7.71 0.98
C TYR A 33 2.84 9.03 1.61
N LEU A 34 3.36 8.98 2.83
CA LEU A 34 3.74 10.20 3.54
C LEU A 34 4.91 10.89 2.84
N LYS A 35 5.87 10.12 2.35
CA LYS A 35 7.00 10.69 1.62
C LYS A 35 6.52 11.45 0.39
N ASP A 36 5.57 10.87 -0.35
CA ASP A 36 5.10 11.47 -1.59
C ASP A 36 4.20 12.68 -1.37
N ASN A 37 3.50 12.73 -0.23
CA ASN A 37 2.46 13.73 -0.02
C ASN A 37 2.78 14.80 1.02
N ILE A 38 3.88 14.64 1.76
CA ILE A 38 4.16 15.59 2.83
C ILE A 38 4.55 16.97 2.28
N ASP A 39 5.21 17.00 1.14
CA ASP A 39 5.60 18.26 0.52
C ASP A 39 4.39 19.01 0.01
N ASP A 40 3.42 18.30 -0.55
CA ASP A 40 2.17 18.91 -0.98
C ASP A 40 1.41 19.50 0.19
N ALA A 41 1.39 18.77 1.31
CA ALA A 41 0.74 19.26 2.52
C ALA A 41 1.41 20.51 3.03
N LYS A 42 2.74 20.52 3.03
CA LYS A 42 3.50 21.69 3.46
C LYS A 42 3.23 22.89 2.56
N TYR A 43 3.15 22.65 1.26
CA TYR A 43 2.84 23.71 0.30
C TYR A 43 1.47 24.32 0.61
N CYS A 44 0.47 23.49 0.87
CA CYS A 44 -0.86 23.97 1.18
C CYS A 44 -0.88 24.83 2.45
N VAL A 45 -0.11 24.45 3.45
CA VAL A 45 0.00 25.25 4.68
C VAL A 45 0.61 26.61 4.37
N VAL A 46 1.70 26.63 3.61
CA VAL A 46 2.39 27.87 3.26
C VAL A 46 1.50 28.76 2.40
N ALA A 47 0.80 28.17 1.44
CA ALA A 47 -0.07 28.91 0.53
C ALA A 47 -1.40 29.31 1.18
N ARG A 48 -1.65 28.83 2.41
CA ARG A 48 -2.89 29.09 3.15
C ARG A 48 -4.13 28.65 2.40
N THR A 49 -3.99 27.59 1.64
CA THR A 49 -5.13 26.97 1.00
C THR A 49 -5.73 25.96 1.98
N ASN A 50 -6.93 25.55 1.76
CA ASN A 50 -7.79 24.65 2.54
C ASN A 50 -7.04 23.56 3.34
N VAL A 51 -6.35 23.96 4.40
CA VAL A 51 -5.54 23.05 5.21
C VAL A 51 -6.39 21.93 5.80
N ASP A 52 -7.60 22.28 6.26
CA ASP A 52 -8.49 21.28 6.87
C ASP A 52 -8.88 20.20 5.87
N ASP A 53 -9.13 20.57 4.62
CA ASP A 53 -9.47 19.58 3.59
C ASP A 53 -8.29 18.66 3.32
N VAL A 54 -7.10 19.22 3.23
CA VAL A 54 -5.88 18.41 3.01
C VAL A 54 -5.66 17.45 4.16
N VAL A 55 -5.82 17.92 5.40
CA VAL A 55 -5.66 17.07 6.58
C VAL A 55 -6.68 15.94 6.57
N ASN A 56 -7.92 16.24 6.19
CA ASN A 56 -8.96 15.22 6.15
C ASN A 56 -8.70 14.17 5.07
N ILE A 57 -8.19 14.59 3.93
CA ILE A 57 -7.82 13.66 2.86
C ILE A 57 -6.71 12.73 3.34
N ILE A 58 -5.68 13.30 3.96
CA ILE A 58 -4.56 12.51 4.46
C ILE A 58 -5.03 11.51 5.51
N LYS A 59 -5.89 11.92 6.42
CA LYS A 59 -6.43 11.02 7.44
C LYS A 59 -7.20 9.87 6.80
N THR A 60 -8.02 10.17 5.81
CA THR A 60 -8.82 9.17 5.11
C THR A 60 -7.91 8.17 4.39
N ASP A 61 -6.86 8.69 3.73
CA ASP A 61 -5.93 7.84 3.01
C ASP A 61 -5.16 6.92 3.96
N ILE A 62 -4.71 7.45 5.09
CA ILE A 62 -4.01 6.65 6.09
C ILE A 62 -4.93 5.55 6.61
N GLU A 63 -6.16 5.88 6.88
CA GLU A 63 -7.14 4.92 7.35
C GLU A 63 -7.37 3.80 6.33
N SER A 64 -7.45 4.17 5.07
CA SER A 64 -7.64 3.20 3.99
C SER A 64 -6.46 2.23 3.93
N ILE A 65 -5.25 2.76 4.03
CA ILE A 65 -4.05 1.92 4.01
C ILE A 65 -4.05 0.96 5.21
N LEU A 66 -4.32 1.48 6.40
CA LEU A 66 -4.25 0.65 7.60
C LEU A 66 -5.37 -0.38 7.68
N LYS A 67 -6.55 -0.01 7.22
CA LYS A 67 -7.71 -0.90 7.29
C LYS A 67 -7.75 -1.91 6.16
N TYR A 68 -7.46 -1.45 4.96
CA TYR A 68 -7.72 -2.26 3.76
C TYR A 68 -6.46 -2.61 2.98
N GLY A 69 -5.33 -1.97 3.28
CA GLY A 69 -4.12 -2.17 2.47
C GLY A 69 -4.32 -1.69 1.05
N TYR A 70 -5.01 -0.58 0.89
CA TYR A 70 -5.43 -0.13 -0.43
C TYR A 70 -5.51 1.39 -0.44
N LEU A 71 -4.99 1.98 -1.50
CA LEU A 71 -5.12 3.41 -1.74
C LEU A 71 -5.40 3.59 -3.22
N GLU A 72 -6.58 4.06 -3.55
CA GLU A 72 -7.06 4.15 -4.93
C GLU A 72 -6.06 4.87 -5.83
N ASP A 73 -5.77 4.26 -6.98
CA ASP A 73 -4.89 4.79 -8.01
C ASP A 73 -3.44 4.99 -7.56
N ALA A 74 -3.06 4.51 -6.38
CA ALA A 74 -1.71 4.70 -5.87
C ALA A 74 -1.02 3.40 -5.51
N MET A 75 -1.59 2.65 -4.57
CA MET A 75 -0.97 1.43 -4.09
C MET A 75 -2.03 0.45 -3.64
N TYR A 76 -1.72 -0.83 -3.72
CA TYR A 76 -2.54 -1.83 -3.07
C TYR A 76 -1.72 -3.04 -2.70
N MET A 77 -2.18 -3.72 -1.65
CA MET A 77 -1.53 -4.89 -1.12
C MET A 77 -2.34 -6.12 -1.51
N SER A 78 -1.65 -7.15 -1.92
CA SER A 78 -2.27 -8.46 -2.14
C SER A 78 -1.51 -9.49 -1.35
N VAL A 79 -2.13 -10.64 -1.13
CA VAL A 79 -1.54 -11.71 -0.35
C VAL A 79 -1.46 -12.94 -1.22
N ALA A 80 -0.28 -13.55 -1.25
CA ALA A 80 -0.08 -14.80 -1.97
C ALA A 80 0.47 -15.83 -1.00
N GLU A 81 0.13 -17.09 -1.25
CA GLU A 81 0.70 -18.18 -0.49
C GLU A 81 1.77 -18.85 -1.34
N LEU A 82 2.96 -18.96 -0.78
CA LEU A 82 4.05 -19.64 -1.47
C LEU A 82 3.66 -21.09 -1.72
N ASP A 83 4.33 -21.94 -2.07
CA ASP A 83 4.11 -23.38 -2.23
C ASP A 83 2.72 -23.79 -2.69
N LYS A 84 1.68 -23.15 -2.18
CA LYS A 84 0.34 -23.52 -2.56
C LYS A 84 0.09 -23.26 -4.04
N GLU A 85 0.61 -22.16 -4.55
CA GLU A 85 0.46 -21.86 -5.97
C GLU A 85 1.28 -22.81 -6.83
N LEU A 86 2.45 -23.18 -6.35
CA LEU A 86 3.26 -24.17 -7.05
C LEU A 86 2.55 -25.52 -7.13
N ASP A 87 1.96 -25.94 -6.02
CA ASP A 87 1.20 -27.19 -6.00
C ASP A 87 0.04 -27.13 -6.97
N LYS A 88 -0.64 -26.00 -7.00
CA LYS A 88 -1.79 -25.81 -7.87
C LYS A 88 -1.37 -25.88 -9.33
N GLU A 89 -0.26 -25.26 -9.66
CA GLU A 89 0.25 -25.31 -11.02
C GLU A 89 0.58 -26.73 -11.43
N THR A 90 1.18 -27.48 -10.53
CA THR A 90 1.52 -28.87 -10.81
C THR A 90 0.28 -29.67 -11.10
N GLU A 91 -0.77 -29.45 -10.34
CA GLU A 91 -2.02 -30.15 -10.55
C GLU A 91 -2.65 -29.79 -11.89
N ASP A 92 -2.61 -28.53 -12.23
CA ASP A 92 -3.25 -28.05 -13.46
C ASP A 92 -2.57 -28.59 -14.69
N ASN A 93 -1.31 -28.92 -14.60
CA ASN A 93 -0.56 -29.43 -15.74
C ASN A 93 -0.85 -30.89 -16.04
N GLU A 94 -1.60 -31.52 -15.22
CA GLU A 94 -2.01 -32.87 -15.46
C GLU A 94 -3.30 -32.92 -16.31
#